data_f6c2f4f4cee003ebb9f4977647ef841a
#
_entry.id   f6c2f4f4cee003ebb9f4977647ef841a
#
_cell.length_a   1.000
_cell.length_b   1.000
_cell.length_c   1.000
_cell.angle_alpha   90.00
_cell.angle_beta   90.00
_cell.angle_gamma   90.00
#
_symmetry.space_group_name_H-M   'P 1'
#
loop_
_entity.id
_entity.type
_entity.pdbx_description
1 polymer ?
#
loop_
_entity_poly.entity_id
_entity_poly.type
_entity_poly.pdbx_seq_one_letter_code
_entity_poly.pdbx_strand_id
1 'polypeptide(L)'
;MDSADTNRTVDGPVGINVFFLDEPDELLIENRTTNASGGFNVSVPTDALGNGVTRGDRTVVVSVVNGSTPFYLTGNGDASILVMGVPQFTDTNPFINTIIDRGDSAIMTTRLVEFSNNEAPLSGFEVQVLFHDTWLDPSVTAADGSASFEFEIPHDHPLGLVNVTFVFNGSGDLNPAVQILNTITVRSPVSMLIDPIQANPLPGEPFNVTGSLTSSNGTGLSDTNGNPLNPTLIFLIDGESANFTVPSVVFNSDGTWSAQIRLDLS
;
A
#
# COMPACT_ATOMS: atom_id res chain seq x y z
N MET A 1 -7.59 -35.93 36.43
CA MET A 1 -6.69 -36.42 37.50
C MET A 1 -7.56 -36.94 38.62
N ASP A 2 -7.26 -38.10 39.16
CA ASP A 2 -7.95 -38.67 40.30
C ASP A 2 -7.57 -37.84 41.54
N SER A 3 -8.55 -37.41 42.35
CA SER A 3 -8.34 -36.58 43.55
C SER A 3 -7.54 -37.26 44.68
N ALA A 4 -7.33 -38.56 44.57
CA ALA A 4 -6.59 -39.36 45.55
C ALA A 4 -5.10 -39.56 45.16
N ASP A 5 -4.75 -39.30 43.92
CA ASP A 5 -3.37 -39.44 43.39
C ASP A 5 -3.15 -38.38 42.30
N THR A 6 -2.50 -37.26 42.67
CA THR A 6 -2.29 -36.10 41.78
C THR A 6 -1.44 -36.39 40.53
N ASN A 7 -0.84 -37.58 40.44
CA ASN A 7 -0.03 -38.00 39.33
C ASN A 7 -0.71 -39.06 38.43
N ARG A 8 -1.95 -39.45 38.74
CA ARG A 8 -2.65 -40.49 38.00
C ARG A 8 -3.58 -39.86 36.93
N THR A 9 -3.44 -40.29 35.68
CA THR A 9 -4.35 -39.95 34.60
C THR A 9 -5.72 -40.63 34.82
N VAL A 10 -6.79 -39.97 34.37
CA VAL A 10 -8.14 -40.54 34.38
C VAL A 10 -8.19 -41.78 33.46
N ASP A 11 -8.69 -42.88 33.98
CA ASP A 11 -8.84 -44.12 33.21
C ASP A 11 -10.06 -43.99 32.25
N GLY A 12 -9.76 -43.86 30.97
CA GLY A 12 -10.74 -43.84 29.88
C GLY A 12 -11.07 -42.46 29.31
N PRO A 13 -11.81 -42.40 28.22
CA PRO A 13 -12.17 -41.17 27.55
C PRO A 13 -13.18 -40.36 28.38
N VAL A 14 -12.90 -39.05 28.53
CA VAL A 14 -13.73 -38.09 29.27
C VAL A 14 -14.14 -36.98 28.33
N GLY A 15 -15.40 -36.56 28.40
CA GLY A 15 -15.88 -35.39 27.63
C GLY A 15 -15.30 -34.10 28.16
N ILE A 16 -14.87 -33.24 27.25
CA ILE A 16 -14.33 -31.92 27.57
C ILE A 16 -15.00 -30.82 26.74
N ASN A 17 -15.12 -29.65 27.35
CA ASN A 17 -15.45 -28.38 26.68
C ASN A 17 -14.24 -27.43 26.73
N VAL A 18 -14.09 -26.62 25.72
CA VAL A 18 -13.04 -25.58 25.64
C VAL A 18 -13.70 -24.23 25.38
N PHE A 19 -13.36 -23.22 26.16
CA PHE A 19 -13.91 -21.87 26.05
C PHE A 19 -12.92 -20.83 26.56
N PHE A 20 -13.19 -19.55 26.30
CA PHE A 20 -12.46 -18.45 26.95
C PHE A 20 -13.07 -18.17 28.34
N LEU A 21 -12.21 -17.85 29.31
CA LEU A 21 -12.64 -17.61 30.70
C LEU A 21 -13.64 -16.44 30.82
N ASP A 22 -13.46 -15.41 30.01
CA ASP A 22 -14.32 -14.22 30.00
C ASP A 22 -15.55 -14.35 29.09
N GLU A 23 -15.67 -15.44 28.33
CA GLU A 23 -16.79 -15.78 27.45
C GLU A 23 -17.24 -17.25 27.68
N PRO A 24 -17.64 -17.60 28.88
CA PRO A 24 -17.87 -19.01 29.25
C PRO A 24 -19.07 -19.64 28.52
N ASP A 25 -19.99 -18.83 27.99
CA ASP A 25 -21.17 -19.28 27.25
C ASP A 25 -20.86 -19.51 25.76
N GLU A 26 -19.69 -19.04 25.25
CA GLU A 26 -19.22 -19.28 23.90
C GLU A 26 -18.20 -20.42 23.88
N LEU A 27 -18.68 -21.62 23.61
CA LEU A 27 -17.81 -22.79 23.53
C LEU A 27 -17.02 -22.77 22.24
N LEU A 28 -15.67 -22.67 22.32
CA LEU A 28 -14.78 -22.84 21.20
C LEU A 28 -14.86 -24.29 20.65
N ILE A 29 -15.00 -25.26 21.56
CA ILE A 29 -15.14 -26.67 21.23
C ILE A 29 -16.05 -27.32 22.25
N GLU A 30 -17.05 -28.02 21.76
CA GLU A 30 -18.06 -28.74 22.56
C GLU A 30 -17.89 -30.25 22.40
N ASN A 31 -18.10 -30.98 23.53
CA ASN A 31 -18.22 -32.44 23.56
C ASN A 31 -17.10 -33.23 22.87
N ARG A 32 -15.84 -32.80 23.04
CA ARG A 32 -14.69 -33.61 22.67
C ARG A 32 -14.38 -34.62 23.77
N THR A 33 -13.65 -35.68 23.39
CA THR A 33 -13.24 -36.70 24.35
C THR A 33 -11.74 -36.81 24.42
N THR A 34 -11.20 -37.05 25.59
CA THR A 34 -9.79 -37.43 25.79
C THR A 34 -9.53 -38.82 25.20
N ASN A 35 -8.28 -39.12 24.88
CA ASN A 35 -7.85 -40.48 24.56
C ASN A 35 -7.76 -41.36 25.84
N ALA A 36 -7.40 -42.62 25.66
CA ALA A 36 -7.30 -43.58 26.77
C ALA A 36 -6.26 -43.22 27.83
N SER A 37 -5.27 -42.37 27.48
CA SER A 37 -4.26 -41.82 28.42
C SER A 37 -4.65 -40.48 29.05
N GLY A 38 -5.88 -40.00 28.81
CA GLY A 38 -6.37 -38.71 29.32
C GLY A 38 -5.90 -37.49 28.52
N GLY A 39 -5.12 -37.71 27.47
CA GLY A 39 -4.64 -36.62 26.60
C GLY A 39 -5.68 -36.23 25.56
N PHE A 40 -5.65 -34.96 25.12
CA PHE A 40 -6.45 -34.46 24.01
C PHE A 40 -5.61 -33.50 23.17
N ASN A 41 -5.99 -33.39 21.91
CA ASN A 41 -5.48 -32.37 20.98
C ASN A 41 -6.68 -31.85 20.18
N VAL A 42 -6.86 -30.55 20.18
CA VAL A 42 -7.95 -29.90 19.46
C VAL A 42 -7.37 -28.70 18.70
N SER A 43 -7.82 -28.55 17.44
CA SER A 43 -7.58 -27.33 16.67
C SER A 43 -8.82 -26.48 16.71
N VAL A 44 -8.68 -25.25 17.15
CA VAL A 44 -9.74 -24.24 17.04
C VAL A 44 -9.57 -23.56 15.71
N PRO A 45 -10.54 -23.66 14.77
CA PRO A 45 -10.48 -22.91 13.53
C PRO A 45 -10.46 -21.40 13.83
N THR A 46 -9.61 -20.65 13.15
CA THR A 46 -9.51 -19.19 13.35
C THR A 46 -10.78 -18.45 12.94
N ASP A 47 -11.58 -19.03 12.04
CA ASP A 47 -12.90 -18.54 11.65
C ASP A 47 -13.99 -18.84 12.69
N ALA A 48 -13.80 -19.84 13.55
CA ALA A 48 -14.69 -20.12 14.69
C ALA A 48 -14.51 -19.11 15.84
N LEU A 49 -13.46 -18.32 15.81
CA LEU A 49 -13.26 -17.23 16.77
C LEU A 49 -14.19 -16.03 16.52
N GLY A 50 -15.09 -16.13 15.54
CA GLY A 50 -16.23 -15.22 15.32
C GLY A 50 -15.89 -13.73 15.20
N ASN A 51 -16.82 -12.95 14.68
CA ASN A 51 -16.80 -11.49 14.81
C ASN A 51 -17.04 -11.13 16.28
N GLY A 52 -16.01 -10.88 17.06
CA GLY A 52 -16.16 -10.46 18.45
C GLY A 52 -15.10 -10.99 19.42
N VAL A 53 -14.24 -11.92 19.01
CA VAL A 53 -13.13 -12.32 19.89
C VAL A 53 -12.17 -11.14 20.03
N THR A 54 -12.14 -10.57 21.23
CA THR A 54 -11.23 -9.48 21.57
C THR A 54 -9.78 -9.98 21.53
N ARG A 55 -8.91 -9.21 20.89
CA ARG A 55 -7.45 -9.45 20.87
C ARG A 55 -6.87 -9.24 22.27
N GLY A 56 -5.66 -9.76 22.47
CA GLY A 56 -4.90 -9.62 23.69
C GLY A 56 -4.69 -10.95 24.41
N ASP A 57 -4.17 -10.88 25.62
CA ASP A 57 -3.97 -12.06 26.47
C ASP A 57 -5.33 -12.63 26.89
N ARG A 58 -5.56 -13.89 26.55
CA ARG A 58 -6.78 -14.62 26.85
C ARG A 58 -6.47 -15.89 27.62
N THR A 59 -7.34 -16.26 28.54
CA THR A 59 -7.25 -17.54 29.26
C THR A 59 -8.20 -18.53 28.62
N VAL A 60 -7.65 -19.59 28.03
CA VAL A 60 -8.41 -20.75 27.55
C VAL A 60 -8.64 -21.68 28.71
N VAL A 61 -9.90 -22.04 28.94
CA VAL A 61 -10.30 -22.99 29.98
C VAL A 61 -10.75 -24.28 29.30
N VAL A 62 -10.27 -25.40 29.84
CA VAL A 62 -10.76 -26.73 29.50
C VAL A 62 -11.47 -27.30 30.71
N SER A 63 -12.74 -27.63 30.56
CA SER A 63 -13.54 -28.21 31.62
C SER A 63 -13.99 -29.63 31.27
N VAL A 64 -14.01 -30.46 32.25
CA VAL A 64 -14.60 -31.82 32.12
C VAL A 64 -16.12 -31.69 32.09
N VAL A 65 -16.77 -32.28 31.08
CA VAL A 65 -18.21 -32.28 30.95
C VAL A 65 -18.82 -33.11 32.09
N ASN A 66 -19.67 -32.47 32.88
CA ASN A 66 -20.37 -33.15 33.99
C ASN A 66 -21.22 -34.32 33.45
N GLY A 67 -21.08 -35.47 34.08
CA GLY A 67 -21.81 -36.68 33.71
C GLY A 67 -21.17 -37.49 32.59
N SER A 68 -20.01 -37.10 32.06
CA SER A 68 -19.28 -37.90 31.06
C SER A 68 -18.79 -39.24 31.64
N THR A 69 -18.55 -39.28 32.96
CA THR A 69 -18.29 -40.52 33.72
C THR A 69 -18.92 -40.39 35.11
N PRO A 70 -19.53 -41.47 35.64
CA PRO A 70 -20.19 -41.41 36.95
C PRO A 70 -19.20 -41.40 38.13
N PHE A 71 -17.91 -41.57 37.89
CA PHE A 71 -16.89 -41.76 38.94
C PHE A 71 -16.00 -40.57 39.18
N TYR A 72 -16.07 -39.53 38.32
CA TYR A 72 -15.19 -38.36 38.41
C TYR A 72 -15.99 -37.07 38.61
N LEU A 73 -15.47 -36.23 39.48
CA LEU A 73 -15.97 -34.86 39.65
C LEU A 73 -15.51 -33.98 38.47
N THR A 74 -16.21 -32.87 38.25
CA THR A 74 -15.79 -31.85 37.29
C THR A 74 -14.43 -31.29 37.67
N GLY A 75 -13.58 -31.11 36.66
CA GLY A 75 -12.26 -30.48 36.80
C GLY A 75 -12.03 -29.47 35.70
N ASN A 76 -11.26 -28.44 35.99
CA ASN A 76 -10.87 -27.42 35.03
C ASN A 76 -9.33 -27.33 34.96
N GLY A 77 -8.85 -27.06 33.80
CA GLY A 77 -7.44 -26.61 33.55
C GLY A 77 -7.48 -25.39 32.66
N ASP A 78 -6.51 -24.53 32.80
CA ASP A 78 -6.40 -23.30 32.03
C ASP A 78 -5.00 -23.08 31.47
N ALA A 79 -4.90 -22.28 30.40
CA ALA A 79 -3.67 -21.81 29.78
C ALA A 79 -3.90 -20.42 29.17
N SER A 80 -2.87 -19.58 29.25
CA SER A 80 -2.89 -18.28 28.58
C SER A 80 -2.47 -18.41 27.12
N ILE A 81 -3.17 -17.69 26.25
CA ILE A 81 -2.80 -17.52 24.84
C ILE A 81 -2.88 -16.04 24.48
N LEU A 82 -2.07 -15.61 23.51
CA LEU A 82 -2.17 -14.28 22.92
C LEU A 82 -3.00 -14.39 21.63
N VAL A 83 -4.17 -13.75 21.62
CA VAL A 83 -4.98 -13.60 20.41
C VAL A 83 -4.52 -12.37 19.68
N MET A 84 -4.03 -12.55 18.45
CA MET A 84 -3.52 -11.47 17.60
C MET A 84 -4.63 -10.87 16.74
N GLY A 85 -4.75 -9.55 16.74
CA GLY A 85 -5.61 -8.83 15.80
C GLY A 85 -5.00 -8.86 14.39
N VAL A 86 -5.86 -8.73 13.37
CA VAL A 86 -5.49 -8.71 11.95
C VAL A 86 -5.73 -7.31 11.39
N PRO A 87 -4.72 -6.44 11.35
CA PRO A 87 -4.84 -5.12 10.76
C PRO A 87 -4.93 -5.20 9.24
N GLN A 88 -5.66 -4.25 8.65
CA GLN A 88 -5.79 -4.10 7.20
C GLN A 88 -5.87 -2.62 6.85
N PHE A 89 -5.31 -2.26 5.69
CA PHE A 89 -5.55 -0.96 5.08
C PHE A 89 -6.83 -1.02 4.24
N THR A 90 -7.79 -0.12 4.48
CA THR A 90 -9.11 -0.14 3.80
C THR A 90 -9.29 0.98 2.79
N ASP A 91 -8.55 2.07 2.88
CA ASP A 91 -8.59 3.13 1.89
C ASP A 91 -7.66 2.78 0.73
N THR A 92 -8.25 2.42 -0.41
CA THR A 92 -7.53 2.00 -1.61
C THR A 92 -7.29 3.16 -2.59
N ASN A 93 -7.73 4.36 -2.27
CA ASN A 93 -7.58 5.53 -3.13
C ASN A 93 -6.64 6.57 -2.48
N PRO A 94 -5.32 6.29 -2.41
CA PRO A 94 -4.37 7.08 -1.65
C PRO A 94 -4.11 8.48 -2.22
N PHE A 95 -4.66 8.78 -3.42
CA PHE A 95 -4.48 10.07 -4.09
C PHE A 95 -5.79 10.64 -4.61
N ILE A 96 -5.93 11.93 -4.44
CA ILE A 96 -7.00 12.71 -5.09
C ILE A 96 -6.79 12.71 -6.61
N ASN A 97 -5.53 12.60 -7.07
CA ASN A 97 -5.17 12.51 -8.49
C ASN A 97 -4.28 11.28 -8.72
N THR A 98 -4.64 10.43 -9.69
CA THR A 98 -3.84 9.29 -10.14
C THR A 98 -2.62 9.71 -11.00
N ILE A 99 -2.51 10.98 -11.33
CA ILE A 99 -1.42 11.58 -12.11
C ILE A 99 -0.86 12.75 -11.32
N ILE A 100 0.46 12.76 -11.12
CA ILE A 100 1.18 13.80 -10.38
C ILE A 100 2.37 14.25 -11.21
N ASP A 101 2.62 15.54 -11.24
CA ASP A 101 3.75 16.10 -11.96
C ASP A 101 4.97 16.25 -11.02
N ARG A 102 6.17 16.11 -11.55
CA ARG A 102 7.43 16.40 -10.84
C ARG A 102 7.44 17.83 -10.35
N GLY A 103 7.85 18.06 -9.09
CA GLY A 103 7.84 19.36 -8.45
C GLY A 103 6.51 19.72 -7.79
N ASP A 104 5.46 18.91 -7.96
CA ASP A 104 4.20 19.12 -7.26
C ASP A 104 4.22 18.49 -5.88
N SER A 105 3.48 19.10 -4.96
CA SER A 105 3.16 18.48 -3.67
C SER A 105 2.02 17.49 -3.81
N ALA A 106 2.15 16.36 -3.14
CA ALA A 106 1.14 15.31 -3.10
C ALA A 106 0.73 15.00 -1.66
N ILE A 107 -0.54 14.67 -1.46
CA ILE A 107 -1.08 14.21 -0.19
C ILE A 107 -1.65 12.81 -0.40
N MET A 108 -1.15 11.86 0.38
CA MET A 108 -1.69 10.49 0.46
C MET A 108 -2.42 10.31 1.77
N THR A 109 -3.53 9.60 1.73
CA THR A 109 -4.24 9.16 2.93
C THR A 109 -4.49 7.65 2.86
N THR A 110 -4.44 7.01 4.01
CA THR A 110 -4.85 5.62 4.17
C THR A 110 -5.59 5.48 5.49
N ARG A 111 -6.29 4.37 5.66
CA ARG A 111 -6.96 4.05 6.91
C ARG A 111 -6.56 2.65 7.36
N LEU A 112 -6.08 2.55 8.60
CA LEU A 112 -5.74 1.29 9.24
C LEU A 112 -6.90 0.85 10.13
N VAL A 113 -7.39 -0.36 9.91
CA VAL A 113 -8.50 -0.94 10.66
C VAL A 113 -8.16 -2.35 11.14
N GLU A 114 -8.87 -2.84 12.12
CA GLU A 114 -8.79 -4.24 12.54
C GLU A 114 -9.88 -5.06 11.84
N PHE A 115 -9.47 -5.87 10.87
CA PHE A 115 -10.39 -6.69 10.06
C PHE A 115 -11.17 -7.69 10.93
N SER A 116 -10.49 -8.30 11.91
CA SER A 116 -11.09 -9.29 12.82
C SER A 116 -12.13 -8.69 13.78
N ASN A 117 -12.19 -7.36 13.91
CA ASN A 117 -13.14 -6.64 14.77
C ASN A 117 -14.02 -5.68 13.96
N ASN A 118 -14.70 -6.21 12.94
CA ASN A 118 -15.67 -5.47 12.12
C ASN A 118 -15.12 -4.12 11.59
N GLU A 119 -13.86 -4.12 11.14
CA GLU A 119 -13.15 -2.94 10.62
C GLU A 119 -13.06 -1.77 11.63
N ALA A 120 -12.93 -2.11 12.91
CA ALA A 120 -12.72 -1.10 13.95
C ALA A 120 -11.46 -0.26 13.67
N PRO A 121 -11.52 1.08 13.76
CA PRO A 121 -10.37 1.93 13.48
C PRO A 121 -9.24 1.69 14.48
N LEU A 122 -8.01 1.59 13.97
CA LEU A 122 -6.79 1.48 14.77
C LEU A 122 -6.13 2.85 14.90
N SER A 123 -6.29 3.48 16.06
CA SER A 123 -5.82 4.83 16.38
C SER A 123 -4.53 4.82 17.18
N GLY A 124 -3.64 5.79 16.92
CA GLY A 124 -2.40 5.98 17.66
C GLY A 124 -1.24 5.09 17.19
N PHE A 125 -1.37 4.43 16.04
CA PHE A 125 -0.35 3.55 15.49
C PHE A 125 0.44 4.23 14.39
N GLU A 126 1.76 3.99 14.35
CA GLU A 126 2.64 4.48 13.30
C GLU A 126 2.43 3.69 12.01
N VAL A 127 2.21 4.41 10.92
CA VAL A 127 2.16 3.88 9.55
C VAL A 127 3.31 4.48 8.77
N GLN A 128 3.97 3.66 7.97
CA GLN A 128 5.07 4.03 7.09
C GLN A 128 4.63 3.90 5.64
N VAL A 129 5.21 4.71 4.75
CA VAL A 129 4.96 4.64 3.31
C VAL A 129 6.28 4.60 2.57
N LEU A 130 6.40 3.61 1.69
CA LEU A 130 7.43 3.55 0.67
C LEU A 130 6.82 4.04 -0.65
N PHE A 131 7.24 5.22 -1.10
CA PHE A 131 6.88 5.78 -2.39
C PHE A 131 8.02 5.49 -3.38
N HIS A 132 7.76 4.62 -4.35
CA HIS A 132 8.80 4.05 -5.23
C HIS A 132 9.93 3.43 -4.39
N ASP A 133 11.09 4.05 -4.30
CA ASP A 133 12.25 3.57 -3.54
C ASP A 133 12.59 4.48 -2.33
N THR A 134 11.69 5.42 -1.99
CA THR A 134 11.92 6.41 -0.94
C THR A 134 10.92 6.25 0.19
N TRP A 135 11.41 6.08 1.42
CA TRP A 135 10.57 6.12 2.61
C TRP A 135 10.20 7.57 2.92
N LEU A 136 8.89 7.81 3.08
CA LEU A 136 8.37 9.07 3.57
C LEU A 136 8.42 9.12 5.11
N ASP A 137 8.31 10.32 5.67
CA ASP A 137 8.18 10.48 7.11
C ASP A 137 6.95 9.69 7.61
N PRO A 138 7.07 8.94 8.71
CA PRO A 138 5.96 8.16 9.23
C PRO A 138 4.83 9.06 9.75
N SER A 139 3.61 8.55 9.68
CA SER A 139 2.41 9.22 10.20
C SER A 139 1.72 8.35 11.24
N VAL A 140 1.14 8.99 12.25
CA VAL A 140 0.37 8.31 13.31
C VAL A 140 -1.11 8.35 12.97
N THR A 141 -1.79 7.21 13.09
CA THR A 141 -3.23 7.13 12.80
C THR A 141 -4.07 7.95 13.75
N ALA A 142 -5.03 8.69 13.21
CA ALA A 142 -6.02 9.48 13.94
C ALA A 142 -7.09 8.58 14.60
N ALA A 143 -8.07 9.20 15.29
CA ALA A 143 -9.13 8.48 16.00
C ALA A 143 -10.01 7.59 15.09
N ASP A 144 -10.14 7.94 13.81
CA ASP A 144 -10.86 7.18 12.79
C ASP A 144 -9.98 6.15 12.06
N GLY A 145 -8.72 5.99 12.49
CA GLY A 145 -7.73 5.12 11.87
C GLY A 145 -7.02 5.73 10.65
N SER A 146 -7.31 6.95 10.26
CA SER A 146 -6.68 7.61 9.11
C SER A 146 -5.26 8.06 9.40
N ALA A 147 -4.37 7.93 8.41
CA ALA A 147 -3.04 8.50 8.39
C ALA A 147 -2.84 9.30 7.11
N SER A 148 -2.14 10.42 7.17
CA SER A 148 -1.89 11.33 6.05
C SER A 148 -0.41 11.58 5.87
N PHE A 149 0.03 11.63 4.61
CA PHE A 149 1.42 11.83 4.20
C PHE A 149 1.45 12.95 3.17
N GLU A 150 2.17 14.01 3.46
CA GLU A 150 2.40 15.12 2.55
C GLU A 150 3.87 15.13 2.12
N PHE A 151 4.14 15.20 0.83
CA PHE A 151 5.49 15.18 0.29
C PHE A 151 5.52 15.86 -1.08
N GLU A 152 6.71 16.26 -1.52
CA GLU A 152 6.96 16.82 -2.84
C GLU A 152 7.58 15.75 -3.75
N ILE A 153 7.11 15.65 -4.99
CA ILE A 153 7.71 14.78 -5.99
C ILE A 153 9.01 15.40 -6.49
N PRO A 154 10.18 14.80 -6.27
CA PRO A 154 11.44 15.36 -6.74
C PRO A 154 11.45 15.59 -8.25
N HIS A 155 12.11 16.66 -8.69
CA HIS A 155 12.21 16.99 -10.12
C HIS A 155 12.95 15.94 -10.95
N ASP A 156 13.78 15.11 -10.32
CA ASP A 156 14.53 14.00 -10.94
C ASP A 156 13.87 12.62 -10.73
N HIS A 157 12.69 12.57 -10.08
CA HIS A 157 11.97 11.31 -9.86
C HIS A 157 11.74 10.55 -11.18
N PRO A 158 11.83 9.21 -11.23
CA PRO A 158 11.49 8.43 -12.42
C PRO A 158 10.08 8.72 -12.95
N LEU A 159 9.89 8.70 -14.25
CA LEU A 159 8.60 8.90 -14.90
C LEU A 159 7.84 7.59 -15.04
N GLY A 160 6.52 7.69 -15.14
CA GLY A 160 5.64 6.53 -15.38
C GLY A 160 4.96 6.03 -14.11
N LEU A 161 4.58 4.74 -14.13
CA LEU A 161 3.86 4.11 -13.02
C LEU A 161 4.79 3.93 -11.81
N VAL A 162 4.28 4.32 -10.66
CA VAL A 162 4.98 4.27 -9.37
C VAL A 162 4.21 3.39 -8.40
N ASN A 163 4.95 2.54 -7.69
CA ASN A 163 4.43 1.73 -6.60
C ASN A 163 4.40 2.55 -5.32
N VAL A 164 3.30 2.43 -4.58
CA VAL A 164 3.17 2.92 -3.21
C VAL A 164 2.90 1.75 -2.30
N THR A 165 3.67 1.63 -1.25
CA THR A 165 3.51 0.56 -0.26
C THR A 165 3.26 1.17 1.10
N PHE A 166 2.09 0.89 1.68
CA PHE A 166 1.77 1.20 3.06
C PHE A 166 2.21 0.05 3.95
N VAL A 167 2.86 0.36 5.06
CA VAL A 167 3.40 -0.62 6.00
C VAL A 167 3.01 -0.27 7.42
N PHE A 168 2.43 -1.24 8.11
CA PHE A 168 2.28 -1.25 9.55
C PHE A 168 3.09 -2.43 10.11
N ASN A 169 4.05 -2.18 10.99
CA ASN A 169 4.98 -3.19 11.47
C ASN A 169 4.39 -4.10 12.56
N GLY A 170 3.13 -3.90 12.92
CA GLY A 170 2.54 -4.58 14.07
C GLY A 170 2.86 -3.87 15.39
N SER A 171 2.13 -4.18 16.43
CA SER A 171 2.37 -3.67 17.78
C SER A 171 1.64 -4.52 18.81
N GLY A 172 2.34 -4.99 19.83
CA GLY A 172 1.73 -5.74 20.94
C GLY A 172 0.94 -6.96 20.46
N ASP A 173 -0.37 -6.83 20.46
CA ASP A 173 -1.35 -7.83 20.06
C ASP A 173 -1.86 -7.67 18.62
N LEU A 174 -1.20 -6.87 17.79
CA LEU A 174 -1.52 -6.65 16.37
C LEU A 174 -0.44 -7.22 15.45
N ASN A 175 -0.87 -7.99 14.47
CA ASN A 175 -0.01 -8.46 13.39
C ASN A 175 0.46 -7.30 12.48
N PRO A 176 1.59 -7.42 11.78
CA PRO A 176 1.94 -6.47 10.74
C PRO A 176 0.96 -6.52 9.55
N ALA A 177 0.82 -5.38 8.85
CA ALA A 177 0.03 -5.27 7.62
C ALA A 177 0.81 -4.53 6.54
N VAL A 178 0.64 -4.95 5.29
CA VAL A 178 1.26 -4.33 4.11
C VAL A 178 0.23 -4.24 3.00
N GLN A 179 0.15 -3.08 2.34
CA GLN A 179 -0.66 -2.89 1.14
C GLN A 179 0.17 -2.23 0.05
N ILE A 180 0.19 -2.82 -1.14
CA ILE A 180 0.89 -2.30 -2.32
C ILE A 180 -0.16 -1.80 -3.32
N LEU A 181 0.02 -0.57 -3.80
CA LEU A 181 -0.83 0.08 -4.81
C LEU A 181 0.04 0.53 -6.00
N ASN A 182 -0.39 0.20 -7.21
CA ASN A 182 0.34 0.47 -8.46
C ASN A 182 -0.45 1.44 -9.36
N THR A 183 -1.00 2.51 -8.80
CA THR A 183 -1.99 3.32 -9.54
C THR A 183 -1.56 4.75 -9.86
N ILE A 184 -0.32 5.13 -9.51
CA ILE A 184 0.13 6.50 -9.65
C ILE A 184 1.05 6.63 -10.86
N THR A 185 0.78 7.64 -11.68
CA THR A 185 1.65 8.00 -12.80
C THR A 185 2.34 9.32 -12.51
N VAL A 186 3.66 9.29 -12.43
CA VAL A 186 4.48 10.50 -12.34
C VAL A 186 4.79 11.00 -13.76
N ARG A 187 4.52 12.28 -14.01
CA ARG A 187 4.84 12.97 -15.26
C ARG A 187 5.85 14.08 -15.00
N SER A 188 6.43 14.61 -16.08
CA SER A 188 7.26 15.81 -16.05
C SER A 188 6.55 16.94 -16.77
N PRO A 189 6.41 18.11 -16.17
CA PRO A 189 6.13 19.33 -16.90
C PRO A 189 7.22 19.57 -17.94
N VAL A 190 6.82 20.11 -19.09
CA VAL A 190 7.70 20.40 -20.21
C VAL A 190 7.79 21.89 -20.39
N SER A 191 9.02 22.42 -20.50
CA SER A 191 9.30 23.80 -20.85
C SER A 191 9.83 23.87 -22.28
N MET A 192 9.24 24.74 -23.09
CA MET A 192 9.70 25.02 -24.44
C MET A 192 10.13 26.46 -24.55
N LEU A 193 11.34 26.67 -25.05
CA LEU A 193 11.89 27.98 -25.36
C LEU A 193 12.28 28.02 -26.84
N ILE A 194 11.99 29.13 -27.50
CA ILE A 194 12.43 29.42 -28.87
C ILE A 194 13.43 30.56 -28.77
N ASP A 195 14.61 30.37 -29.37
CA ASP A 195 15.63 31.41 -29.44
C ASP A 195 15.16 32.54 -30.37
N PRO A 196 15.60 33.78 -30.12
CA PRO A 196 15.30 34.87 -31.04
C PRO A 196 15.81 34.57 -32.44
N ILE A 197 14.97 34.71 -33.44
CA ILE A 197 15.31 34.52 -34.84
C ILE A 197 16.17 35.71 -35.26
N GLN A 198 17.46 35.43 -35.58
CA GLN A 198 18.46 36.46 -35.93
C GLN A 198 18.45 36.81 -37.43
N ALA A 199 17.64 36.14 -38.22
CA ALA A 199 17.61 36.29 -39.67
C ALA A 199 16.37 37.11 -40.15
N ASN A 200 16.57 37.85 -41.20
CA ASN A 200 15.46 38.40 -42.01
C ASN A 200 15.33 37.55 -43.28
N PRO A 201 14.69 36.39 -43.24
CA PRO A 201 14.67 35.46 -44.33
C PRO A 201 13.92 36.05 -45.53
N LEU A 202 14.48 35.86 -46.72
CA LEU A 202 13.74 36.15 -47.96
C LEU A 202 12.85 34.95 -48.35
N PRO A 203 11.75 35.18 -49.04
CA PRO A 203 10.93 34.09 -49.54
C PRO A 203 11.75 33.11 -50.41
N GLY A 204 11.66 31.81 -50.13
CA GLY A 204 12.39 30.76 -50.80
C GLY A 204 13.80 30.48 -50.23
N GLU A 205 14.30 31.27 -49.29
CA GLU A 205 15.58 31.02 -48.62
C GLU A 205 15.34 30.27 -47.28
N PRO A 206 16.15 29.23 -47.00
CA PRO A 206 16.08 28.53 -45.74
C PRO A 206 16.72 29.35 -44.62
N PHE A 207 16.12 29.32 -43.42
CA PHE A 207 16.69 29.87 -42.21
C PHE A 207 16.53 28.87 -41.07
N ASN A 208 17.37 28.99 -40.06
CA ASN A 208 17.32 28.11 -38.91
C ASN A 208 16.54 28.76 -37.76
N VAL A 209 15.67 27.95 -37.13
CA VAL A 209 15.07 28.25 -35.84
C VAL A 209 15.60 27.26 -34.83
N THR A 210 16.06 27.77 -33.72
CA THR A 210 16.60 26.97 -32.61
C THR A 210 15.82 27.20 -31.33
N GLY A 211 15.99 26.31 -30.40
CA GLY A 211 15.36 26.42 -29.08
C GLY A 211 15.72 25.27 -28.19
N SER A 212 15.01 25.20 -27.07
CA SER A 212 15.11 24.09 -26.13
C SER A 212 13.74 23.54 -25.77
N LEU A 213 13.69 22.24 -25.48
CA LEU A 213 12.54 21.51 -25.02
C LEU A 213 13.04 20.62 -23.88
N THR A 214 12.75 21.03 -22.64
CA THR A 214 13.30 20.40 -21.45
C THR A 214 12.21 19.94 -20.51
N SER A 215 12.51 18.89 -19.75
CA SER A 215 11.71 18.44 -18.63
C SER A 215 11.95 19.31 -17.38
N SER A 216 11.20 19.09 -16.32
CA SER A 216 11.27 19.88 -15.07
C SER A 216 12.65 19.85 -14.40
N ASN A 217 13.48 18.83 -14.67
CA ASN A 217 14.86 18.75 -14.17
C ASN A 217 15.89 19.47 -15.08
N GLY A 218 15.44 20.15 -16.14
CA GLY A 218 16.29 20.89 -17.08
C GLY A 218 17.00 20.03 -18.13
N THR A 219 16.74 18.72 -18.19
CA THR A 219 17.30 17.82 -19.21
C THR A 219 16.37 17.72 -20.43
N GLY A 220 16.87 17.19 -21.53
CA GLY A 220 16.06 16.82 -22.69
C GLY A 220 15.00 15.78 -22.36
N LEU A 221 13.98 15.68 -23.18
CA LEU A 221 12.91 14.72 -22.97
C LEU A 221 13.40 13.29 -23.16
N SER A 222 13.01 12.41 -22.24
CA SER A 222 13.30 10.99 -22.30
C SER A 222 12.07 10.16 -21.94
N ASP A 223 12.04 8.91 -22.41
CA ASP A 223 11.06 7.91 -21.98
C ASP A 223 11.35 7.42 -20.53
N THR A 224 10.52 6.51 -20.03
CA THR A 224 10.68 5.91 -18.68
C THR A 224 11.96 5.08 -18.50
N ASN A 225 12.64 4.74 -19.61
CA ASN A 225 13.92 4.01 -19.62
C ASN A 225 15.11 4.94 -19.82
N GLY A 226 14.90 6.26 -19.90
CA GLY A 226 15.94 7.25 -20.12
C GLY A 226 16.36 7.43 -21.59
N ASN A 227 15.65 6.80 -22.56
CA ASN A 227 15.96 6.99 -23.97
C ASN A 227 15.45 8.36 -24.44
N PRO A 228 16.25 9.13 -25.22
CA PRO A 228 15.81 10.42 -25.75
C PRO A 228 14.53 10.31 -26.59
N LEU A 229 13.59 11.21 -26.34
CA LEU A 229 12.37 11.34 -27.14
C LEU A 229 12.57 12.40 -28.22
N ASN A 230 12.03 12.12 -29.41
CA ASN A 230 11.98 13.06 -30.54
C ASN A 230 10.53 13.48 -30.75
N PRO A 231 10.02 14.48 -30.03
CA PRO A 231 8.64 14.93 -30.19
C PRO A 231 8.43 15.60 -31.55
N THR A 232 7.18 15.59 -32.02
CA THR A 232 6.81 16.33 -33.21
C THR A 232 6.58 17.79 -32.84
N LEU A 233 7.31 18.70 -33.47
CA LEU A 233 7.06 20.14 -33.37
C LEU A 233 6.14 20.59 -34.48
N ILE A 234 5.15 21.39 -34.13
CA ILE A 234 4.27 22.06 -35.10
C ILE A 234 4.65 23.53 -35.13
N PHE A 235 5.00 24.03 -36.29
CA PHE A 235 5.34 25.42 -36.50
C PHE A 235 4.12 26.14 -37.08
N LEU A 236 3.79 27.30 -36.51
CA LEU A 236 2.74 28.18 -36.99
C LEU A 236 3.33 29.58 -37.21
N ILE A 237 2.99 30.21 -38.30
CA ILE A 237 3.31 31.62 -38.56
C ILE A 237 1.99 32.39 -38.53
N ASP A 238 1.86 33.38 -37.67
CA ASP A 238 0.62 34.15 -37.42
C ASP A 238 -0.57 33.26 -37.09
N GLY A 239 -0.32 32.08 -36.45
CA GLY A 239 -1.36 31.12 -36.09
C GLY A 239 -1.79 30.18 -37.20
N GLU A 240 -1.22 30.28 -38.40
CA GLU A 240 -1.50 29.43 -39.53
C GLU A 240 -0.36 28.51 -39.90
N SER A 241 -0.71 27.30 -40.36
CA SER A 241 0.29 26.28 -40.80
C SER A 241 0.66 26.41 -42.28
N ALA A 242 0.22 27.48 -42.95
CA ALA A 242 0.32 27.61 -44.36
C ALA A 242 1.65 28.22 -44.85
N ASN A 243 2.10 27.77 -46.01
CA ASN A 243 3.13 28.36 -46.86
C ASN A 243 4.57 28.31 -46.33
N PHE A 244 4.94 27.26 -45.58
CA PHE A 244 6.35 26.97 -45.29
C PHE A 244 6.60 25.47 -45.22
N THR A 245 7.85 25.08 -45.46
CA THR A 245 8.30 23.69 -45.38
C THR A 245 9.31 23.55 -44.25
N VAL A 246 9.17 22.53 -43.42
CA VAL A 246 10.12 22.14 -42.38
C VAL A 246 10.70 20.76 -42.74
N PRO A 247 11.82 20.70 -43.44
CA PRO A 247 12.36 19.45 -43.98
C PRO A 247 12.91 18.54 -42.87
N SER A 248 13.42 19.10 -41.78
CA SER A 248 13.92 18.31 -40.65
C SER A 248 13.93 19.10 -39.36
N VAL A 249 13.68 18.40 -38.25
CA VAL A 249 13.93 18.87 -36.90
C VAL A 249 14.99 17.93 -36.28
N VAL A 250 16.04 18.50 -35.74
CA VAL A 250 17.07 17.73 -35.03
C VAL A 250 16.98 18.03 -33.55
N PHE A 251 16.84 16.98 -32.75
CA PHE A 251 16.84 17.06 -31.28
C PHE A 251 18.17 16.53 -30.74
N ASN A 252 18.73 17.22 -29.76
CA ASN A 252 19.90 16.80 -29.02
C ASN A 252 19.48 16.23 -27.66
N SER A 253 20.33 15.40 -27.06
CA SER A 253 20.08 14.77 -25.77
C SER A 253 19.96 15.76 -24.58
N ASP A 254 20.52 16.97 -24.75
CA ASP A 254 20.41 18.06 -23.77
C ASP A 254 19.09 18.86 -23.86
N GLY A 255 18.20 18.47 -24.79
CA GLY A 255 16.91 19.11 -25.02
C GLY A 255 17.00 20.30 -26.02
N THR A 256 18.16 20.66 -26.51
CA THR A 256 18.25 21.65 -27.57
C THR A 256 17.74 21.07 -28.90
N TRP A 257 17.12 21.90 -29.70
CA TRP A 257 16.62 21.49 -31.01
C TRP A 257 16.92 22.57 -32.07
N SER A 258 16.99 22.13 -33.30
CA SER A 258 17.10 23.02 -34.47
C SER A 258 16.19 22.56 -35.59
N ALA A 259 15.55 23.48 -36.26
CA ALA A 259 14.74 23.25 -37.43
C ALA A 259 15.16 24.19 -38.55
N GLN A 260 15.29 23.66 -39.77
CA GLN A 260 15.44 24.48 -40.94
C GLN A 260 14.05 24.75 -41.53
N ILE A 261 13.69 26.01 -41.64
CA ILE A 261 12.41 26.45 -42.18
C ILE A 261 12.63 27.15 -43.51
N ARG A 262 11.78 26.91 -44.47
CA ARG A 262 11.75 27.58 -45.76
C ARG A 262 10.36 28.14 -46.01
N LEU A 263 10.29 29.45 -46.22
CA LEU A 263 9.04 30.11 -46.66
C LEU A 263 8.82 29.80 -48.11
N ASP A 264 7.66 29.20 -48.43
CA ASP A 264 7.31 28.89 -49.81
C ASP A 264 6.94 30.17 -50.58
N LEU A 265 7.38 30.26 -51.82
CA LEU A 265 6.93 31.33 -52.71
C LEU A 265 5.50 31.11 -53.11
N SER A 266 4.61 32.00 -52.73
CA SER A 266 3.19 32.00 -53.11
C SER A 266 3.02 32.51 -54.54
#